data_8d6fb465c7848d8565cd0e234216e8f1
#
_entry.id   8d6fb465c7848d8565cd0e234216e8f1
#
_cell.length_a   1.000
_cell.length_b   1.000
_cell.length_c   1.000
_cell.angle_alpha   90.00
_cell.angle_beta   90.00
_cell.angle_gamma   90.00
#
_symmetry.space_group_name_H-M   'P 1'
#
loop_
_entity.id
_entity.type
_entity.pdbx_description
1 polymer ?
#
loop_
_entity_poly.entity_id
_entity_poly.type
_entity_poly.pdbx_seq_one_letter_code
_entity_poly.pdbx_strand_id
1 'polypeptide(L)'
;MKRLLAAIILFSLTLTACACQKEIHSADVVVTTTDVGGEVSTADGTESTTTTVLPKPQETTTITAVSKPPATTAPPVMAPIKNPRSEVLICLDAGHGLIDPGALGYLNGNTYYEKNFNLAIARQAKTKLEALGYRVMMIRTADTSLLGGSNPSASYKTADEAVARRKKGKEAGAALYLSIHCNAYEGAKRAYGPLVFYNSSSATTYRALSLAKTFSARFTEANAGYPTAGACDIREGNSYIVLKDLSMPALLLEIGFMTDAGDLALLNRADWQGDCAEAIAEGVEEAFLLGLIE
;
A
#
# COMPACT_ATOMS: atom_id res chain seq x y z
N MET A 1 33.27 25.25 -52.48
CA MET A 1 32.23 26.13 -51.96
C MET A 1 30.85 25.51 -52.19
N LYS A 2 30.27 24.84 -51.19
CA LYS A 2 28.85 24.51 -51.13
C LYS A 2 28.51 24.43 -49.65
N ARG A 3 27.72 25.34 -49.19
CA ARG A 3 27.23 25.45 -47.81
C ARG A 3 26.10 24.46 -47.63
N LEU A 4 26.22 23.59 -46.63
CA LEU A 4 25.14 22.68 -46.21
C LEU A 4 24.42 23.38 -45.03
N LEU A 5 23.14 23.73 -45.27
CA LEU A 5 22.25 24.22 -44.23
C LEU A 5 21.79 22.99 -43.43
N ALA A 6 22.06 23.00 -42.14
CA ALA A 6 21.46 22.05 -41.20
C ALA A 6 20.11 22.63 -40.72
N ALA A 7 19.02 22.00 -41.08
CA ALA A 7 17.70 22.29 -40.55
C ALA A 7 17.55 21.62 -39.18
N ILE A 8 17.44 22.45 -38.12
CA ILE A 8 17.09 21.99 -36.78
C ILE A 8 15.57 21.83 -36.76
N ILE A 9 15.10 20.59 -36.79
CA ILE A 9 13.69 20.29 -36.53
C ILE A 9 13.53 20.19 -35.01
N LEU A 10 12.89 21.23 -34.44
CA LEU A 10 12.46 21.23 -33.05
C LEU A 10 11.20 20.33 -32.97
N PHE A 11 11.38 19.10 -32.50
CA PHE A 11 10.26 18.24 -32.13
C PHE A 11 9.85 18.61 -30.71
N SER A 12 8.77 19.38 -30.56
CA SER A 12 8.12 19.54 -29.27
C SER A 12 7.43 18.23 -28.90
N LEU A 13 8.08 17.41 -28.06
CA LEU A 13 7.42 16.30 -27.39
C LEU A 13 6.49 16.89 -26.33
N THR A 14 5.21 16.92 -26.62
CA THR A 14 4.19 17.04 -25.57
C THR A 14 4.14 15.68 -24.88
N LEU A 15 4.81 15.59 -23.72
CA LEU A 15 4.73 14.47 -22.81
C LEU A 15 3.31 14.47 -22.22
N THR A 16 2.42 13.66 -22.80
CA THR A 16 1.19 13.29 -22.13
C THR A 16 1.55 12.19 -21.14
N ALA A 17 2.06 12.59 -19.96
CA ALA A 17 2.14 11.72 -18.82
C ALA A 17 0.70 11.32 -18.47
N CYS A 18 0.33 10.07 -18.77
CA CYS A 18 -0.87 9.47 -18.24
C CYS A 18 -0.57 9.11 -16.77
N ALA A 19 -0.59 10.17 -15.96
CA ALA A 19 -0.57 10.04 -14.53
C ALA A 19 -1.85 9.32 -14.11
N CYS A 20 -1.70 8.17 -13.47
CA CYS A 20 -2.70 7.68 -12.55
C CYS A 20 -2.65 8.58 -11.30
N GLN A 21 -2.76 9.89 -11.55
CA GLN A 21 -2.96 10.90 -10.55
C GLN A 21 -4.45 10.94 -10.25
N LYS A 22 -4.83 10.36 -9.15
CA LYS A 22 -5.98 10.87 -8.43
C LYS A 22 -5.47 11.48 -7.14
N GLU A 23 -5.64 12.78 -7.10
CA GLU A 23 -5.43 13.66 -5.97
C GLU A 23 -5.87 12.99 -4.67
N ILE A 24 -4.97 12.95 -3.72
CA ILE A 24 -5.32 12.74 -2.33
C ILE A 24 -6.09 14.00 -1.94
N HIS A 25 -7.43 13.91 -1.92
CA HIS A 25 -8.24 14.93 -1.28
C HIS A 25 -7.84 14.90 0.20
N SER A 26 -7.05 15.89 0.57
CA SER A 26 -6.91 16.35 1.93
C SER A 26 -8.32 16.59 2.45
N ALA A 27 -8.76 15.79 3.43
CA ALA A 27 -9.94 16.12 4.18
C ALA A 27 -9.65 17.43 4.88
N ASP A 28 -10.30 18.50 4.44
CA ASP A 28 -10.32 19.78 5.11
C ASP A 28 -10.86 19.55 6.52
N VAL A 29 -9.97 19.62 7.50
CA VAL A 29 -10.35 19.79 8.89
C VAL A 29 -10.85 21.22 9.02
N VAL A 30 -12.16 21.39 8.97
CA VAL A 30 -12.82 22.66 9.34
C VAL A 30 -12.64 22.84 10.84
N VAL A 31 -11.64 23.61 11.23
CA VAL A 31 -11.53 24.15 12.58
C VAL A 31 -12.48 25.34 12.66
N THR A 32 -13.65 25.15 13.19
CA THR A 32 -14.54 26.26 13.55
C THR A 32 -13.97 26.90 14.84
N THR A 33 -13.24 28.00 14.67
CA THR A 33 -12.97 28.93 15.76
C THR A 33 -14.21 29.79 15.95
N THR A 34 -14.92 29.59 17.05
CA THR A 34 -15.94 30.55 17.50
C THR A 34 -15.21 31.76 18.06
N ASP A 35 -15.28 32.84 17.30
CA ASP A 35 -14.83 34.16 17.72
C ASP A 35 -15.84 34.72 18.74
N VAL A 36 -15.39 34.94 19.98
CA VAL A 36 -16.16 35.66 20.99
C VAL A 36 -15.55 37.04 21.07
N GLY A 37 -16.21 37.98 20.41
CA GLY A 37 -15.88 39.39 20.47
C GLY A 37 -15.97 39.94 21.88
N GLY A 38 -14.96 40.66 22.30
CA GLY A 38 -14.90 41.44 23.53
C GLY A 38 -14.14 42.71 23.29
N GLU A 39 -14.85 43.82 23.43
CA GLU A 39 -14.44 45.19 23.11
C GLU A 39 -13.22 45.66 23.91
N VAL A 40 -12.39 46.48 23.25
CA VAL A 40 -11.27 47.22 23.86
C VAL A 40 -11.80 48.46 24.53
N SER A 41 -11.54 48.65 25.83
CA SER A 41 -11.60 49.94 26.48
C SER A 41 -10.26 50.24 27.14
N THR A 42 -9.67 51.34 26.73
CA THR A 42 -8.46 51.94 27.28
C THR A 42 -8.79 52.77 28.53
N ALA A 43 -8.04 52.55 29.61
CA ALA A 43 -7.78 53.60 30.60
C ALA A 43 -6.57 53.27 31.47
N ASP A 44 -5.79 54.29 31.61
CA ASP A 44 -4.54 54.56 32.26
C ASP A 44 -4.60 54.42 33.80
N GLY A 45 -3.45 54.12 34.48
CA GLY A 45 -3.20 54.64 35.81
C GLY A 45 -2.76 53.66 36.94
N THR A 46 -1.44 53.68 37.18
CA THR A 46 -0.74 53.63 38.50
C THR A 46 -0.94 52.51 39.49
N GLU A 47 0.22 51.90 39.80
CA GLU A 47 0.76 51.31 41.04
C GLU A 47 -0.15 51.08 42.25
N SER A 48 -0.14 49.85 42.78
CA SER A 48 0.27 49.60 44.21
C SER A 48 0.41 48.11 44.49
N THR A 49 1.57 47.75 45.02
CA THR A 49 1.91 46.45 45.59
C THR A 49 1.10 46.14 46.85
N THR A 50 0.44 45.00 46.92
CA THR A 50 0.09 44.36 48.20
C THR A 50 0.10 42.84 48.06
N THR A 51 1.09 42.24 48.70
CA THR A 51 1.22 40.78 48.84
C THR A 51 0.19 40.27 49.84
N THR A 52 -0.78 39.48 49.36
CA THR A 52 -1.66 38.73 50.25
C THR A 52 -1.47 37.24 50.01
N VAL A 53 -0.91 36.57 51.01
CA VAL A 53 -0.74 35.12 51.05
C VAL A 53 -2.10 34.49 51.35
N LEU A 54 -2.60 33.66 50.44
CA LEU A 54 -3.77 32.83 50.64
C LEU A 54 -3.36 31.41 51.04
N PRO A 55 -4.05 30.76 51.98
CA PRO A 55 -3.72 29.41 52.43
C PRO A 55 -4.14 28.36 51.39
N LYS A 56 -3.30 27.35 51.26
CA LYS A 56 -3.43 26.17 50.40
C LYS A 56 -4.61 25.29 50.86
N PRO A 57 -5.52 24.86 49.95
CA PRO A 57 -6.50 23.83 50.28
C PRO A 57 -5.79 22.47 50.35
N GLN A 58 -6.02 21.71 51.40
CA GLN A 58 -5.67 20.29 51.48
C GLN A 58 -6.68 19.50 50.68
N GLU A 59 -6.22 18.89 49.57
CA GLU A 59 -6.98 17.87 48.89
C GLU A 59 -6.85 16.53 49.60
N THR A 60 -7.95 16.04 50.10
CA THR A 60 -8.08 14.68 50.62
C THR A 60 -8.23 13.74 49.43
N THR A 61 -7.16 13.06 49.05
CA THR A 61 -7.18 12.06 47.99
C THR A 61 -7.84 10.78 48.49
N THR A 62 -9.11 10.59 48.15
CA THR A 62 -9.79 9.31 48.34
C THR A 62 -9.29 8.35 47.28
N ILE A 63 -8.47 7.37 47.68
CA ILE A 63 -8.00 6.30 46.78
C ILE A 63 -9.18 5.34 46.56
N THR A 64 -9.87 5.50 45.44
CA THR A 64 -10.83 4.49 44.98
C THR A 64 -10.04 3.27 44.47
N ALA A 65 -10.28 2.11 45.05
CA ALA A 65 -9.66 0.86 44.64
C ALA A 65 -9.95 0.59 43.17
N VAL A 66 -8.88 0.56 42.38
CA VAL A 66 -8.93 0.15 40.94
C VAL A 66 -9.32 -1.32 40.93
N SER A 67 -10.50 -1.62 40.41
CA SER A 67 -10.94 -2.98 40.17
C SER A 67 -10.00 -3.65 39.14
N LYS A 68 -9.56 -4.86 39.48
CA LYS A 68 -8.75 -5.75 38.64
C LYS A 68 -9.33 -5.78 37.20
N PRO A 69 -8.50 -5.62 36.15
CA PRO A 69 -8.99 -5.76 34.78
C PRO A 69 -9.61 -7.15 34.59
N PRO A 70 -10.68 -7.27 33.77
CA PRO A 70 -11.29 -8.55 33.50
C PRO A 70 -10.26 -9.51 32.88
N ALA A 71 -10.34 -10.75 33.27
CA ALA A 71 -9.46 -11.81 32.81
C ALA A 71 -9.34 -11.82 31.30
N THR A 72 -8.09 -11.92 30.84
CA THR A 72 -7.73 -12.13 29.43
C THR A 72 -8.66 -13.18 28.82
N THR A 73 -9.47 -12.76 27.85
CA THR A 73 -10.24 -13.70 27.04
C THR A 73 -9.28 -14.65 26.36
N ALA A 74 -9.54 -15.95 26.49
CA ALA A 74 -8.79 -16.98 25.80
C ALA A 74 -8.66 -16.62 24.30
N PRO A 75 -7.54 -16.96 23.63
CA PRO A 75 -7.39 -16.73 22.21
C PRO A 75 -8.59 -17.34 21.47
N PRO A 76 -9.06 -16.70 20.40
CA PRO A 76 -10.21 -17.17 19.65
C PRO A 76 -9.94 -18.63 19.23
N VAL A 77 -10.87 -19.52 19.56
CA VAL A 77 -10.85 -20.91 19.09
C VAL A 77 -10.89 -20.83 17.57
N MET A 78 -9.78 -21.22 16.92
CA MET A 78 -9.69 -21.26 15.46
C MET A 78 -10.78 -22.19 14.94
N ALA A 79 -11.58 -21.69 14.00
CA ALA A 79 -12.52 -22.54 13.28
C ALA A 79 -11.75 -23.69 12.61
N PRO A 80 -12.31 -24.90 12.53
CA PRO A 80 -11.62 -26.00 11.86
C PRO A 80 -11.32 -25.63 10.41
N ILE A 81 -10.09 -25.82 9.98
CA ILE A 81 -9.65 -25.63 8.60
C ILE A 81 -10.44 -26.57 7.71
N LYS A 82 -11.30 -26.02 6.85
CA LYS A 82 -12.23 -26.79 6.02
C LYS A 82 -11.54 -27.49 4.85
N ASN A 83 -10.55 -26.83 4.25
CA ASN A 83 -9.88 -27.30 3.04
C ASN A 83 -8.36 -27.45 3.28
N PRO A 84 -7.69 -28.44 2.68
CA PRO A 84 -6.25 -28.48 2.69
C PRO A 84 -5.67 -27.35 1.83
N ARG A 85 -4.44 -26.88 2.10
CA ARG A 85 -3.77 -25.83 1.33
C ARG A 85 -3.73 -26.12 -0.18
N SER A 86 -3.64 -27.40 -0.56
CA SER A 86 -3.63 -27.85 -1.96
C SER A 86 -4.94 -27.59 -2.72
N GLU A 87 -6.02 -27.23 -2.04
CA GLU A 87 -7.28 -26.83 -2.65
C GLU A 87 -7.41 -25.30 -2.75
N VAL A 88 -6.62 -24.56 -1.98
CA VAL A 88 -6.64 -23.09 -1.95
C VAL A 88 -5.81 -22.53 -3.10
N LEU A 89 -6.45 -21.78 -3.99
CA LEU A 89 -5.79 -21.11 -5.10
C LEU A 89 -5.51 -19.64 -4.76
N ILE A 90 -4.24 -19.26 -4.76
CA ILE A 90 -3.79 -17.88 -4.62
C ILE A 90 -3.48 -17.28 -5.98
N CYS A 91 -4.07 -16.15 -6.29
CA CYS A 91 -3.78 -15.41 -7.52
C CYS A 91 -2.79 -14.27 -7.23
N LEU A 92 -1.61 -14.33 -7.86
CA LEU A 92 -0.61 -13.26 -7.83
C LEU A 92 -0.66 -12.47 -9.13
N ASP A 93 -0.94 -11.19 -9.05
CA ASP A 93 -0.91 -10.24 -10.15
C ASP A 93 0.32 -9.34 -10.02
N ALA A 94 1.38 -9.66 -10.76
CA ALA A 94 2.51 -8.75 -10.91
C ALA A 94 2.09 -7.58 -11.80
N GLY A 95 1.89 -6.40 -11.22
CA GLY A 95 1.40 -5.21 -11.92
C GLY A 95 2.25 -4.81 -13.12
N HIS A 96 1.65 -4.10 -14.07
CA HIS A 96 2.29 -3.62 -15.29
C HIS A 96 2.84 -4.74 -16.21
N GLY A 97 3.65 -4.40 -17.21
CA GLY A 97 4.30 -5.35 -18.11
C GLY A 97 4.30 -4.88 -19.55
N LEU A 98 5.24 -5.41 -20.32
CA LEU A 98 5.50 -5.09 -21.72
C LEU A 98 5.73 -3.59 -21.93
N ILE A 99 4.83 -2.86 -22.60
CA ILE A 99 4.94 -1.42 -22.87
C ILE A 99 4.59 -0.55 -21.65
N ASP A 100 3.88 -1.11 -20.69
CA ASP A 100 3.57 -0.42 -19.45
C ASP A 100 4.68 -0.66 -18.42
N PRO A 101 5.60 0.30 -18.24
CA PRO A 101 6.71 0.15 -17.34
C PRO A 101 6.31 0.25 -15.86
N GLY A 102 5.10 0.77 -15.57
CA GLY A 102 4.74 1.27 -14.26
C GLY A 102 5.49 2.56 -13.91
N ALA A 103 5.69 2.81 -12.63
CA ALA A 103 6.49 3.92 -12.14
C ALA A 103 7.97 3.75 -12.52
N LEU A 104 8.65 4.88 -12.70
CA LEU A 104 10.08 4.94 -12.98
C LEU A 104 10.85 5.37 -11.73
N GLY A 105 11.94 4.67 -11.44
CA GLY A 105 12.88 5.04 -10.39
C GLY A 105 14.26 5.36 -10.98
N TYR A 106 14.96 6.31 -10.37
CA TYR A 106 16.29 6.73 -10.82
C TYR A 106 17.27 6.62 -9.66
N LEU A 107 18.30 5.79 -9.81
CA LEU A 107 19.33 5.59 -8.79
C LEU A 107 20.69 5.36 -9.44
N ASN A 108 21.71 6.11 -9.00
CA ASN A 108 23.10 5.97 -9.47
C ASN A 108 23.24 6.01 -11.00
N GLY A 109 22.46 6.88 -11.67
CA GLY A 109 22.49 7.04 -13.12
C GLY A 109 21.74 5.94 -13.91
N ASN A 110 21.11 4.98 -13.24
CA ASN A 110 20.32 3.94 -13.86
C ASN A 110 18.80 4.23 -13.72
N THR A 111 18.04 3.78 -14.71
CA THR A 111 16.59 3.80 -14.69
C THR A 111 16.05 2.43 -14.35
N TYR A 112 15.12 2.38 -13.41
CA TYR A 112 14.44 1.18 -12.97
C TYR A 112 12.97 1.25 -13.31
N TYR A 113 12.38 0.10 -13.62
CA TYR A 113 10.98 -0.05 -14.04
C TYR A 113 10.22 -0.86 -12.98
N GLU A 114 9.13 -0.34 -12.47
CA GLU A 114 8.28 -0.99 -11.47
C GLU A 114 7.89 -2.41 -11.89
N LYS A 115 7.49 -2.62 -13.15
CA LYS A 115 7.09 -3.92 -13.70
C LYS A 115 8.10 -5.04 -13.44
N ASN A 116 9.39 -4.71 -13.34
CA ASN A 116 10.45 -5.69 -13.14
C ASN A 116 10.51 -6.15 -11.68
N PHE A 117 10.39 -5.22 -10.74
CA PHE A 117 10.35 -5.53 -9.31
C PHE A 117 9.08 -6.32 -8.96
N ASN A 118 7.93 -5.89 -9.47
CA ASN A 118 6.65 -6.59 -9.28
C ASN A 118 6.75 -8.06 -9.72
N LEU A 119 7.33 -8.30 -10.90
CA LEU A 119 7.50 -9.67 -11.40
C LEU A 119 8.51 -10.49 -10.59
N ALA A 120 9.62 -9.87 -10.18
CA ALA A 120 10.65 -10.55 -9.40
C ALA A 120 10.11 -11.01 -8.03
N ILE A 121 9.41 -10.12 -7.32
CA ILE A 121 8.81 -10.41 -6.02
C ILE A 121 7.68 -11.44 -6.16
N ALA A 122 6.80 -11.29 -7.15
CA ALA A 122 5.70 -12.23 -7.37
C ALA A 122 6.19 -13.67 -7.67
N ARG A 123 7.29 -13.81 -8.44
CA ARG A 123 7.90 -15.14 -8.71
C ARG A 123 8.46 -15.78 -7.45
N GLN A 124 9.13 -15.01 -6.60
CA GLN A 124 9.66 -15.51 -5.34
C GLN A 124 8.52 -15.89 -4.38
N ALA A 125 7.47 -15.05 -4.27
CA ALA A 125 6.28 -15.34 -3.47
C ALA A 125 5.58 -16.63 -3.97
N LYS A 126 5.45 -16.82 -5.30
CA LYS A 126 4.93 -18.07 -5.86
C LYS A 126 5.71 -19.29 -5.35
N THR A 127 7.03 -19.25 -5.45
CA THR A 127 7.88 -20.37 -5.02
C THR A 127 7.67 -20.70 -3.54
N LYS A 128 7.59 -19.68 -2.69
CA LYS A 128 7.38 -19.85 -1.25
C LYS A 128 5.98 -20.40 -0.93
N LEU A 129 4.95 -19.88 -1.57
CA LEU A 129 3.57 -20.35 -1.41
C LEU A 129 3.39 -21.81 -1.88
N GLU A 130 3.98 -22.18 -3.00
CA GLU A 130 3.96 -23.57 -3.48
C GLU A 130 4.71 -24.52 -2.55
N ALA A 131 5.82 -24.07 -1.93
CA ALA A 131 6.52 -24.84 -0.90
C ALA A 131 5.66 -25.06 0.36
N LEU A 132 4.74 -24.13 0.70
CA LEU A 132 3.75 -24.30 1.76
C LEU A 132 2.56 -25.19 1.36
N GLY A 133 2.47 -25.59 0.09
CA GLY A 133 1.45 -26.50 -0.43
C GLY A 133 0.25 -25.80 -1.08
N TYR A 134 0.28 -24.47 -1.27
CA TYR A 134 -0.77 -23.74 -1.99
C TYR A 134 -0.71 -23.95 -3.49
N ARG A 135 -1.86 -23.87 -4.14
CA ARG A 135 -1.91 -23.68 -5.60
C ARG A 135 -1.73 -22.21 -5.90
N VAL A 136 -0.86 -21.88 -6.85
CA VAL A 136 -0.57 -20.49 -7.20
C VAL A 136 -0.75 -20.27 -8.69
N MET A 137 -1.56 -19.26 -9.03
CA MET A 137 -1.68 -18.74 -10.37
C MET A 137 -1.05 -17.37 -10.45
N MET A 138 -0.17 -17.14 -11.40
CA MET A 138 0.30 -15.80 -11.75
C MET A 138 -0.45 -15.26 -12.97
N ILE A 139 -0.84 -13.98 -12.93
CA ILE A 139 -1.48 -13.31 -14.08
C ILE A 139 -0.50 -13.23 -15.26
N ARG A 140 0.76 -12.92 -14.99
CA ARG A 140 1.88 -13.00 -15.94
C ARG A 140 3.09 -13.64 -15.28
N THR A 141 3.85 -14.40 -16.06
CA THR A 141 5.09 -15.06 -15.61
C THR A 141 6.33 -14.53 -16.33
N ALA A 142 6.15 -13.57 -17.22
CA ALA A 142 7.20 -12.90 -17.99
C ALA A 142 6.87 -11.40 -18.14
N ASP A 143 7.73 -10.65 -18.83
CA ASP A 143 7.44 -9.26 -19.21
C ASP A 143 6.44 -9.25 -20.38
N THR A 144 5.18 -9.49 -20.06
CA THR A 144 4.06 -9.61 -21.01
C THR A 144 2.86 -8.80 -20.51
N SER A 145 1.91 -8.53 -21.40
CA SER A 145 0.61 -7.94 -21.15
C SER A 145 -0.48 -8.93 -21.59
N LEU A 146 -1.65 -8.88 -20.97
CA LEU A 146 -2.81 -9.68 -21.39
C LEU A 146 -3.43 -9.15 -22.68
N LEU A 147 -3.44 -7.83 -22.87
CA LEU A 147 -4.08 -7.16 -24.00
C LEU A 147 -3.10 -6.70 -25.07
N GLY A 148 -1.85 -6.44 -24.70
CA GLY A 148 -0.87 -5.84 -25.59
C GLY A 148 -0.18 -6.82 -26.53
N GLY A 149 -0.25 -8.14 -26.29
CA GLY A 149 0.52 -9.12 -27.05
C GLY A 149 2.02 -8.78 -27.10
N SER A 150 2.68 -9.11 -28.21
CA SER A 150 4.09 -8.75 -28.43
C SER A 150 4.26 -7.35 -29.05
N ASN A 151 3.19 -6.77 -29.58
CA ASN A 151 3.18 -5.45 -30.20
C ASN A 151 1.84 -4.77 -29.93
N PRO A 152 1.71 -4.05 -28.80
CA PRO A 152 0.44 -3.43 -28.41
C PRO A 152 0.02 -2.37 -29.43
N SER A 153 -1.25 -2.39 -29.77
CA SER A 153 -1.85 -1.39 -30.67
C SER A 153 -1.87 0.01 -30.00
N ALA A 154 -2.04 1.05 -30.82
CA ALA A 154 -2.23 2.42 -30.34
C ALA A 154 -3.48 2.58 -29.44
N SER A 155 -4.35 1.56 -29.36
CA SER A 155 -5.54 1.54 -28.51
C SER A 155 -5.31 0.91 -27.12
N TYR A 156 -4.09 0.47 -26.78
CA TYR A 156 -3.78 -0.08 -25.45
C TYR A 156 -4.04 0.97 -24.35
N LYS A 157 -4.76 0.54 -23.34
CA LYS A 157 -5.01 1.35 -22.12
C LYS A 157 -4.69 0.53 -20.88
N THR A 158 -3.94 1.12 -19.98
CA THR A 158 -3.58 0.50 -18.68
C THR A 158 -4.81 0.15 -17.85
N ALA A 159 -5.88 0.95 -17.94
CA ALA A 159 -7.14 0.65 -17.26
C ALA A 159 -7.83 -0.62 -17.79
N ASP A 160 -7.81 -0.85 -19.10
CA ASP A 160 -8.38 -2.07 -19.71
C ASP A 160 -7.56 -3.30 -19.34
N GLU A 161 -6.23 -3.16 -19.29
CA GLU A 161 -5.32 -4.22 -18.81
C GLU A 161 -5.63 -4.57 -17.35
N ALA A 162 -5.82 -3.59 -16.45
CA ALA A 162 -6.18 -3.82 -15.06
C ALA A 162 -7.53 -4.53 -14.91
N VAL A 163 -8.51 -4.20 -15.76
CA VAL A 163 -9.80 -4.93 -15.84
C VAL A 163 -9.59 -6.38 -16.26
N ALA A 164 -8.76 -6.62 -17.29
CA ALA A 164 -8.48 -7.97 -17.79
C ALA A 164 -7.77 -8.83 -16.72
N ARG A 165 -6.82 -8.26 -15.98
CA ARG A 165 -6.09 -8.92 -14.88
C ARG A 165 -7.01 -9.39 -13.78
N ARG A 166 -7.82 -8.50 -13.20
CA ARG A 166 -8.79 -8.86 -12.15
C ARG A 166 -9.81 -9.88 -12.63
N LYS A 167 -10.31 -9.75 -13.88
CA LYS A 167 -11.24 -10.69 -14.48
C LYS A 167 -10.64 -12.10 -14.55
N LYS A 168 -9.40 -12.22 -15.02
CA LYS A 168 -8.68 -13.49 -15.08
C LYS A 168 -8.52 -14.14 -13.69
N GLY A 169 -8.18 -13.36 -12.65
CA GLY A 169 -8.11 -13.87 -11.28
C GLY A 169 -9.48 -14.34 -10.75
N LYS A 170 -10.55 -13.60 -11.04
CA LYS A 170 -11.91 -13.95 -10.66
C LYS A 170 -12.39 -15.24 -11.36
N GLU A 171 -12.17 -15.36 -12.67
CA GLU A 171 -12.55 -16.52 -13.48
C GLU A 171 -11.80 -17.79 -13.07
N ALA A 172 -10.60 -17.67 -12.53
CA ALA A 172 -9.83 -18.79 -12.01
C ALA A 172 -10.39 -19.35 -10.70
N GLY A 173 -11.30 -18.64 -10.03
CA GLY A 173 -11.85 -19.05 -8.74
C GLY A 173 -10.83 -18.96 -7.61
N ALA A 174 -9.96 -17.95 -7.63
CA ALA A 174 -8.97 -17.78 -6.57
C ALA A 174 -9.62 -17.46 -5.23
N ALA A 175 -9.08 -18.02 -4.15
CA ALA A 175 -9.49 -17.73 -2.77
C ALA A 175 -8.99 -16.37 -2.29
N LEU A 176 -7.88 -15.90 -2.88
CA LEU A 176 -7.27 -14.59 -2.60
C LEU A 176 -6.64 -14.03 -3.88
N TYR A 177 -6.84 -12.74 -4.12
CA TYR A 177 -6.18 -12.00 -5.19
C TYR A 177 -5.22 -10.96 -4.60
N LEU A 178 -3.94 -11.06 -4.97
CA LEU A 178 -2.89 -10.13 -4.54
C LEU A 178 -2.29 -9.42 -5.76
N SER A 179 -2.55 -8.13 -5.89
CA SER A 179 -1.91 -7.27 -6.90
C SER A 179 -0.65 -6.65 -6.29
N ILE A 180 0.50 -6.92 -6.91
CA ILE A 180 1.83 -6.55 -6.40
C ILE A 180 2.37 -5.43 -7.26
N HIS A 181 2.65 -4.29 -6.63
CA HIS A 181 3.07 -3.03 -7.22
C HIS A 181 4.19 -2.37 -6.41
N CYS A 182 4.79 -1.32 -6.99
CA CYS A 182 5.64 -0.37 -6.28
C CYS A 182 5.12 1.04 -6.54
N ASN A 183 4.92 1.77 -5.46
CA ASN A 183 4.28 3.08 -5.47
C ASN A 183 5.18 4.17 -6.06
N ALA A 184 4.59 5.33 -6.36
CA ALA A 184 5.30 6.55 -6.71
C ALA A 184 4.59 7.76 -6.11
N TYR A 185 5.36 8.74 -5.64
CA TYR A 185 4.82 9.98 -5.10
C TYR A 185 5.80 11.13 -5.35
N GLU A 186 5.32 12.17 -5.99
CA GLU A 186 6.12 13.35 -6.35
C GLU A 186 5.76 14.60 -5.52
N GLY A 187 5.06 14.42 -4.41
CA GLY A 187 4.67 15.52 -3.53
C GLY A 187 5.82 16.09 -2.70
N ALA A 188 5.56 17.22 -2.03
CA ALA A 188 6.57 17.94 -1.24
C ALA A 188 7.07 17.19 0.00
N LYS A 189 6.34 16.20 0.49
CA LYS A 189 6.74 15.37 1.65
C LYS A 189 7.30 14.05 1.15
N ARG A 190 8.34 13.53 1.83
CA ARG A 190 8.86 12.21 1.56
C ARG A 190 7.77 11.15 1.82
N ALA A 191 7.56 10.25 0.86
CA ALA A 191 6.73 9.08 0.99
C ALA A 191 7.61 7.83 0.79
N TYR A 192 7.56 6.89 1.72
CA TYR A 192 8.38 5.69 1.73
C TYR A 192 7.71 4.58 2.56
N GLY A 193 8.20 3.37 2.40
CA GLY A 193 7.68 2.18 3.07
C GLY A 193 6.50 1.54 2.34
N PRO A 194 6.16 0.29 2.67
CA PRO A 194 5.08 -0.44 2.01
C PRO A 194 3.70 0.08 2.44
N LEU A 195 2.72 -0.12 1.54
CA LEU A 195 1.32 0.17 1.78
C LEU A 195 0.47 -1.04 1.36
N VAL A 196 -0.55 -1.34 2.14
CA VAL A 196 -1.57 -2.34 1.77
C VAL A 196 -2.90 -1.64 1.55
N PHE A 197 -3.41 -1.73 0.33
CA PHE A 197 -4.74 -1.22 0.00
C PHE A 197 -5.77 -2.35 -0.05
N TYR A 198 -6.95 -2.07 0.49
CA TYR A 198 -8.12 -2.94 0.42
C TYR A 198 -9.35 -2.17 -0.05
N ASN A 199 -10.37 -2.87 -0.54
CA ASN A 199 -11.62 -2.25 -0.95
C ASN A 199 -12.66 -2.34 0.17
N SER A 200 -13.00 -1.19 0.79
CA SER A 200 -13.99 -1.10 1.87
C SER A 200 -15.45 -1.14 1.38
N SER A 201 -15.67 -1.07 0.06
CA SER A 201 -17.00 -1.09 -0.55
C SER A 201 -17.39 -2.47 -1.11
N SER A 202 -16.55 -3.51 -0.90
CA SER A 202 -16.83 -4.85 -1.42
C SER A 202 -17.64 -5.69 -0.43
N ALA A 203 -18.33 -6.73 -0.94
CA ALA A 203 -19.03 -7.71 -0.10
C ALA A 203 -18.07 -8.49 0.82
N THR A 204 -16.76 -8.48 0.53
CA THR A 204 -15.71 -9.14 1.30
C THR A 204 -14.93 -8.18 2.21
N THR A 205 -15.43 -6.96 2.45
CA THR A 205 -14.74 -5.88 3.17
C THR A 205 -14.16 -6.32 4.51
N TYR A 206 -14.93 -7.04 5.33
CA TYR A 206 -14.44 -7.49 6.64
C TYR A 206 -13.20 -8.40 6.50
N ARG A 207 -13.25 -9.36 5.59
CA ARG A 207 -12.10 -10.24 5.31
C ARG A 207 -10.94 -9.44 4.72
N ALA A 208 -11.20 -8.52 3.79
CA ALA A 208 -10.18 -7.70 3.15
C ALA A 208 -9.43 -6.79 4.15
N LEU A 209 -10.15 -6.17 5.10
CA LEU A 209 -9.52 -5.36 6.17
C LEU A 209 -8.68 -6.24 7.12
N SER A 210 -9.19 -7.41 7.50
CA SER A 210 -8.46 -8.34 8.36
C SER A 210 -7.18 -8.82 7.68
N LEU A 211 -7.26 -9.18 6.39
CA LEU A 211 -6.11 -9.52 5.55
C LEU A 211 -5.12 -8.36 5.46
N ALA A 212 -5.59 -7.13 5.20
CA ALA A 212 -4.71 -5.96 5.13
C ALA A 212 -3.91 -5.77 6.42
N LYS A 213 -4.52 -6.01 7.59
CA LYS A 213 -3.84 -5.97 8.90
C LYS A 213 -2.78 -7.06 9.03
N THR A 214 -3.10 -8.29 8.63
CA THR A 214 -2.15 -9.42 8.62
C THR A 214 -0.95 -9.11 7.74
N PHE A 215 -1.16 -8.70 6.49
CA PHE A 215 -0.09 -8.39 5.55
C PHE A 215 0.74 -7.18 6.01
N SER A 216 0.10 -6.14 6.54
CA SER A 216 0.82 -4.98 7.09
C SER A 216 1.75 -5.36 8.24
N ALA A 217 1.33 -6.27 9.13
CA ALA A 217 2.19 -6.77 10.19
C ALA A 217 3.40 -7.52 9.63
N ARG A 218 3.21 -8.43 8.68
CA ARG A 218 4.31 -9.20 8.06
C ARG A 218 5.31 -8.29 7.32
N PHE A 219 4.84 -7.32 6.55
CA PHE A 219 5.72 -6.34 5.90
C PHE A 219 6.47 -5.45 6.89
N THR A 220 5.83 -5.06 7.98
CA THR A 220 6.49 -4.30 9.04
C THR A 220 7.60 -5.11 9.71
N GLU A 221 7.38 -6.39 9.96
CA GLU A 221 8.38 -7.31 10.50
C GLU A 221 9.54 -7.53 9.51
N ALA A 222 9.25 -7.78 8.23
CA ALA A 222 10.26 -7.92 7.19
C ALA A 222 11.14 -6.66 7.08
N ASN A 223 10.57 -5.48 7.29
CA ASN A 223 11.30 -4.22 7.23
C ASN A 223 12.12 -3.89 8.50
N ALA A 224 11.89 -4.56 9.61
CA ALA A 224 12.57 -4.25 10.88
C ALA A 224 14.10 -4.38 10.81
N GLY A 225 14.63 -5.21 9.88
CA GLY A 225 16.06 -5.36 9.62
C GLY A 225 16.69 -4.26 8.73
N TYR A 226 15.88 -3.34 8.20
CA TYR A 226 16.32 -2.35 7.20
C TYR A 226 16.07 -0.92 7.71
N PRO A 227 17.10 -0.18 8.11
CA PRO A 227 16.94 1.14 8.76
C PRO A 227 16.24 2.21 7.92
N THR A 228 16.25 2.06 6.58
CA THR A 228 15.59 2.99 5.64
C THR A 228 14.17 2.58 5.30
N ALA A 229 13.77 1.34 5.63
CA ALA A 229 12.43 0.84 5.39
C ALA A 229 11.44 1.42 6.41
N GLY A 230 10.25 1.78 5.95
CA GLY A 230 9.15 2.22 6.82
C GLY A 230 8.33 1.04 7.34
N ALA A 231 7.55 1.28 8.39
CA ALA A 231 6.45 0.39 8.74
C ALA A 231 5.40 0.38 7.61
N CYS A 232 4.69 -0.73 7.47
CA CYS A 232 3.64 -0.86 6.47
C CYS A 232 2.35 -0.19 6.94
N ASP A 233 1.82 0.72 6.12
CA ASP A 233 0.54 1.40 6.38
C ASP A 233 -0.63 0.68 5.67
N ILE A 234 -1.86 0.92 6.11
CA ILE A 234 -3.08 0.35 5.54
C ILE A 234 -3.97 1.48 5.06
N ARG A 235 -4.50 1.36 3.84
CA ARG A 235 -5.39 2.37 3.27
C ARG A 235 -6.56 1.75 2.50
N GLU A 236 -7.64 2.52 2.42
CA GLU A 236 -8.74 2.20 1.52
C GLU A 236 -8.36 2.49 0.07
N GLY A 237 -8.64 1.53 -0.80
CA GLY A 237 -8.30 1.56 -2.23
C GLY A 237 -9.53 1.42 -3.14
N ASN A 238 -10.67 2.03 -2.79
CA ASN A 238 -11.94 1.86 -3.49
C ASN A 238 -11.91 2.33 -4.95
N SER A 239 -10.98 3.20 -5.31
CA SER A 239 -10.80 3.68 -6.70
C SER A 239 -9.96 2.75 -7.57
N TYR A 240 -9.12 1.88 -6.97
CA TYR A 240 -8.25 1.00 -7.73
C TYR A 240 -9.03 -0.07 -8.50
N ILE A 241 -8.80 -0.11 -9.81
CA ILE A 241 -9.53 -1.01 -10.73
C ILE A 241 -9.30 -2.47 -10.34
N VAL A 242 -8.10 -2.84 -9.97
CA VAL A 242 -7.73 -4.22 -9.61
C VAL A 242 -8.41 -4.74 -8.35
N LEU A 243 -8.99 -3.86 -7.52
CA LEU A 243 -9.72 -4.23 -6.31
C LEU A 243 -11.25 -4.21 -6.47
N LYS A 244 -11.78 -3.85 -7.66
CA LYS A 244 -13.23 -3.72 -7.88
C LYS A 244 -13.86 -5.03 -8.36
N ASP A 245 -15.16 -5.22 -8.10
CA ASP A 245 -16.00 -6.30 -8.63
C ASP A 245 -15.45 -7.72 -8.42
N LEU A 246 -14.69 -7.92 -7.36
CA LEU A 246 -14.18 -9.23 -6.96
C LEU A 246 -15.10 -9.89 -5.94
N SER A 247 -15.32 -11.20 -6.11
CA SER A 247 -16.12 -12.03 -5.20
C SER A 247 -15.28 -12.67 -4.09
N MET A 248 -13.94 -12.66 -4.24
CA MET A 248 -12.97 -13.09 -3.24
C MET A 248 -12.29 -11.89 -2.60
N PRO A 249 -11.71 -12.05 -1.42
CA PRO A 249 -10.84 -11.04 -0.83
C PRO A 249 -9.68 -10.66 -1.76
N ALA A 250 -9.34 -9.36 -1.77
CA ALA A 250 -8.27 -8.84 -2.62
C ALA A 250 -7.50 -7.72 -1.92
N LEU A 251 -6.20 -7.69 -2.15
CA LEU A 251 -5.30 -6.64 -1.70
C LEU A 251 -4.46 -6.11 -2.86
N LEU A 252 -4.15 -4.81 -2.81
CA LEU A 252 -3.09 -4.20 -3.60
C LEU A 252 -1.92 -3.93 -2.64
N LEU A 253 -0.79 -4.53 -2.95
CA LEU A 253 0.44 -4.45 -2.17
C LEU A 253 1.40 -3.51 -2.89
N GLU A 254 1.61 -2.34 -2.31
CA GLU A 254 2.62 -1.36 -2.76
C GLU A 254 3.88 -1.59 -1.92
N ILE A 255 4.85 -2.29 -2.46
CA ILE A 255 5.98 -2.84 -1.71
C ILE A 255 6.94 -1.73 -1.19
N GLY A 256 7.04 -0.61 -1.92
CA GLY A 256 7.87 0.54 -1.59
C GLY A 256 7.73 1.60 -2.66
N PHE A 257 8.39 2.74 -2.51
CA PHE A 257 8.26 3.88 -3.44
C PHE A 257 9.41 3.93 -4.44
N MET A 258 9.09 3.85 -5.72
CA MET A 258 10.04 4.01 -6.84
C MET A 258 10.71 5.39 -6.85
N THR A 259 10.04 6.40 -6.28
CA THR A 259 10.50 7.80 -6.20
C THR A 259 11.29 8.12 -4.92
N ASP A 260 11.35 7.20 -3.96
CA ASP A 260 12.20 7.34 -2.78
C ASP A 260 13.53 6.58 -2.97
N ALA A 261 14.64 7.26 -2.78
CA ALA A 261 15.96 6.67 -3.03
C ALA A 261 16.29 5.51 -2.06
N GLY A 262 15.77 5.55 -0.83
CA GLY A 262 15.95 4.49 0.15
C GLY A 262 15.16 3.23 -0.24
N ASP A 263 13.88 3.39 -0.56
CA ASP A 263 13.03 2.28 -1.01
C ASP A 263 13.53 1.70 -2.34
N LEU A 264 13.93 2.56 -3.30
CA LEU A 264 14.45 2.10 -4.58
C LEU A 264 15.76 1.31 -4.42
N ALA A 265 16.61 1.72 -3.47
CA ALA A 265 17.82 0.96 -3.16
C ALA A 265 17.49 -0.41 -2.57
N LEU A 266 16.46 -0.51 -1.72
CA LEU A 266 15.95 -1.78 -1.18
C LEU A 266 15.29 -2.63 -2.27
N LEU A 267 14.41 -2.05 -3.08
CA LEU A 267 13.76 -2.73 -4.22
C LEU A 267 14.79 -3.39 -5.16
N ASN A 268 15.98 -2.79 -5.29
CA ASN A 268 17.05 -3.32 -6.13
C ASN A 268 17.93 -4.39 -5.42
N ARG A 269 17.59 -4.81 -4.21
CA ARG A 269 18.29 -5.85 -3.45
C ARG A 269 17.53 -7.16 -3.49
N ALA A 270 18.21 -8.23 -3.91
CA ALA A 270 17.60 -9.56 -4.03
C ALA A 270 17.19 -10.17 -2.67
N ASP A 271 17.95 -9.89 -1.61
CA ASP A 271 17.63 -10.32 -0.25
C ASP A 271 16.34 -9.65 0.25
N TRP A 272 16.21 -8.33 0.12
CA TRP A 272 15.01 -7.61 0.53
C TRP A 272 13.78 -8.01 -0.31
N GLN A 273 13.93 -8.24 -1.61
CA GLN A 273 12.84 -8.82 -2.43
C GLN A 273 12.43 -10.20 -1.91
N GLY A 274 13.39 -10.99 -1.44
CA GLY A 274 13.17 -12.29 -0.81
C GLY A 274 12.37 -12.19 0.50
N ASP A 275 12.70 -11.19 1.33
CA ASP A 275 12.01 -10.94 2.60
C ASP A 275 10.59 -10.41 2.35
N CYS A 276 10.37 -9.56 1.34
CA CYS A 276 9.03 -9.15 0.92
C CYS A 276 8.20 -10.33 0.41
N ALA A 277 8.82 -11.24 -0.35
CA ALA A 277 8.14 -12.45 -0.83
C ALA A 277 7.81 -13.42 0.32
N GLU A 278 8.67 -13.50 1.36
CA GLU A 278 8.38 -14.24 2.59
C GLU A 278 7.19 -13.61 3.32
N ALA A 279 7.18 -12.29 3.51
CA ALA A 279 6.07 -11.58 4.14
C ALA A 279 4.73 -11.83 3.42
N ILE A 280 4.75 -11.94 2.08
CA ILE A 280 3.56 -12.33 1.31
C ILE A 280 3.15 -13.77 1.64
N ALA A 281 4.08 -14.70 1.68
CA ALA A 281 3.79 -16.11 1.96
C ALA A 281 3.29 -16.34 3.39
N GLU A 282 3.92 -15.70 4.38
CA GLU A 282 3.49 -15.72 5.77
C GLU A 282 2.13 -15.05 5.97
N GLY A 283 1.87 -13.95 5.26
CA GLY A 283 0.57 -13.27 5.27
C GLY A 283 -0.55 -14.16 4.74
N VAL A 284 -0.30 -14.93 3.69
CA VAL A 284 -1.25 -15.92 3.16
C VAL A 284 -1.45 -17.06 4.14
N GLU A 285 -0.37 -17.60 4.72
CA GLU A 285 -0.44 -18.69 5.68
C GLU A 285 -1.23 -18.29 6.93
N GLU A 286 -0.96 -17.12 7.49
CA GLU A 286 -1.71 -16.61 8.64
C GLU A 286 -3.18 -16.37 8.29
N ALA A 287 -3.46 -15.81 7.10
CA ALA A 287 -4.82 -15.62 6.62
C ALA A 287 -5.60 -16.94 6.51
N PHE A 288 -4.94 -17.99 6.03
CA PHE A 288 -5.51 -19.33 5.96
C PHE A 288 -5.81 -19.90 7.36
N LEU A 289 -4.84 -19.81 8.28
CA LEU A 289 -4.99 -20.28 9.66
C LEU A 289 -6.09 -19.52 10.41
N LEU A 290 -6.32 -18.24 10.09
CA LEU A 290 -7.40 -17.43 10.64
C LEU A 290 -8.77 -17.65 9.96
N GLY A 291 -8.85 -18.49 8.92
CA GLY A 291 -10.08 -18.73 8.15
C GLY A 291 -10.55 -17.53 7.33
N LEU A 292 -9.64 -16.63 6.98
CA LEU A 292 -9.93 -15.47 6.13
C LEU A 292 -9.98 -15.85 4.65
N ILE A 293 -9.32 -16.94 4.27
CA ILE A 293 -9.32 -17.57 2.94
C ILE A 293 -9.59 -19.05 3.09
N GLU A 294 -10.27 -19.65 2.09
CA GLU A 294 -10.71 -21.07 2.11
C GLU A 294 -10.39 -21.76 0.79
#